data_2eba64f13f7191a1936f81c21fd1485c
#
_entry.id   2eba64f13f7191a1936f81c21fd1485c
#
_cell.length_a   1.000
_cell.length_b   1.000
_cell.length_c   1.000
_cell.angle_alpha   90.00
_cell.angle_beta   90.00
_cell.angle_gamma   90.00
#
_symmetry.space_group_name_H-M   'P 1'
#
loop_
_entity.id
_entity.type
_entity.pdbx_description
1 polymer ?
#
loop_
_entity_poly.entity_id
_entity_poly.type
_entity_poly.pdbx_seq_one_letter_code
_entity_poly.pdbx_strand_id
1 'polypeptide(L)'
;MKRRDFTRNAILSAAAIAAAPLSGLGQIPNAPPRSIRKGIMWGNIGYGKTILDKFRAAKEAGFDGVEVFSHLNRDEVLKAKELTGMTIPSVCGSLHGKYPLSDPDPRVREQGVEALKVTLEDAQIYGGDTVLFVPGRVSETVAYDECWNRSVDGLTEVLPFAEKLGINIAIENVWNNFLLSPLEAARYIDQFKSPFVRAYFDCGNVLVIGWPEQWIHILGKRIARVHIKEYSRKIADKQGKWAGFGVSLQEGDNNWPIIMRAFDDIGYHGWATIEQPGGDTPEGLKDLCNRLNNILGLQS
;
A
#
# COMPACT_ATOMS: atom_id res chain seq x y z
N MET A 1 -3.23 -48.35 34.33
CA MET A 1 -4.45 -47.54 34.10
C MET A 1 -4.74 -47.50 32.63
N LYS A 2 -5.86 -48.04 32.19
CA LYS A 2 -6.16 -48.30 30.79
C LYS A 2 -6.82 -47.09 30.14
N ARG A 3 -6.42 -46.78 28.92
CA ARG A 3 -6.82 -45.67 28.03
C ARG A 3 -8.33 -45.57 27.69
N ARG A 4 -9.23 -46.10 28.50
CA ARG A 4 -10.66 -46.25 28.18
C ARG A 4 -11.62 -45.39 28.99
N ASP A 5 -11.14 -44.59 29.97
CA ASP A 5 -12.04 -43.86 30.88
C ASP A 5 -12.09 -42.35 30.64
N PHE A 6 -11.49 -41.85 29.53
CA PHE A 6 -11.48 -40.41 29.23
C PHE A 6 -12.60 -39.98 28.29
N THR A 7 -13.41 -40.87 27.78
CA THR A 7 -14.42 -40.55 26.75
C THR A 7 -15.86 -40.59 27.23
N ARG A 8 -16.12 -40.62 28.54
CA ARG A 8 -17.50 -40.82 29.04
C ARG A 8 -18.14 -39.64 29.79
N ASN A 9 -17.44 -38.52 30.00
CA ASN A 9 -17.97 -37.39 30.77
C ASN A 9 -18.01 -36.05 29.99
N ALA A 10 -18.09 -36.07 28.67
CA ALA A 10 -18.18 -34.87 27.83
C ALA A 10 -19.47 -34.83 26.99
N ILE A 11 -20.58 -35.30 27.55
CA ILE A 11 -21.91 -35.08 26.94
C ILE A 11 -22.85 -34.73 28.08
N LEU A 12 -23.25 -33.47 28.08
CA LEU A 12 -24.45 -32.81 28.65
C LEU A 12 -24.11 -31.44 29.24
N SER A 13 -23.91 -30.50 28.35
CA SER A 13 -24.23 -29.09 28.59
C SER A 13 -24.37 -28.38 27.23
N ALA A 14 -25.38 -28.78 26.45
CA ALA A 14 -25.84 -27.99 25.33
C ALA A 14 -26.72 -26.88 25.92
N ALA A 15 -26.10 -25.76 26.34
CA ALA A 15 -26.83 -24.53 26.55
C ALA A 15 -27.25 -23.99 25.18
N ALA A 16 -28.54 -23.95 24.92
CA ALA A 16 -29.13 -23.33 23.75
C ALA A 16 -28.77 -21.84 23.76
N ILE A 17 -27.75 -21.46 22.98
CA ILE A 17 -27.54 -20.07 22.60
C ILE A 17 -28.60 -19.77 21.55
N ALA A 18 -29.68 -19.11 21.97
CA ALA A 18 -30.67 -18.56 21.08
C ALA A 18 -29.93 -17.64 20.08
N ALA A 19 -29.98 -18.00 18.81
CA ALA A 19 -29.53 -17.11 17.72
C ALA A 19 -30.45 -15.89 17.72
N ALA A 20 -30.03 -14.81 18.33
CA ALA A 20 -30.64 -13.51 18.11
C ALA A 20 -30.44 -13.14 16.63
N PRO A 21 -31.49 -12.69 15.92
CA PRO A 21 -31.34 -12.25 14.55
C PRO A 21 -30.41 -11.04 14.50
N LEU A 22 -29.36 -11.09 13.69
CA LEU A 22 -28.47 -9.97 13.32
C LEU A 22 -29.21 -8.93 12.43
N SER A 23 -30.39 -8.54 12.86
CA SER A 23 -31.17 -7.45 12.27
C SER A 23 -31.00 -6.19 13.11
N GLY A 24 -29.82 -5.59 13.02
CA GLY A 24 -29.48 -4.39 13.78
C GLY A 24 -28.15 -3.76 13.38
N LEU A 25 -27.74 -3.92 12.12
CA LEU A 25 -26.77 -2.97 11.55
C LEU A 25 -27.56 -1.70 11.22
N GLY A 26 -27.98 -0.99 12.28
CA GLY A 26 -28.47 0.37 12.16
C GLY A 26 -27.41 1.18 11.43
N GLN A 27 -27.84 1.96 10.44
CA GLN A 27 -27.04 3.00 9.83
C GLN A 27 -26.36 3.78 10.95
N ILE A 28 -25.02 3.76 10.95
CA ILE A 28 -24.23 4.57 11.89
C ILE A 28 -24.58 6.02 11.53
N PRO A 29 -25.14 6.81 12.50
CA PRO A 29 -25.50 8.18 12.18
C PRO A 29 -24.24 8.94 11.84
N ASN A 30 -24.15 9.46 10.60
CA ASN A 30 -23.23 10.50 10.14
C ASN A 30 -21.83 10.49 10.78
N ALA A 31 -21.01 9.49 10.45
CA ALA A 31 -19.58 9.68 10.61
C ALA A 31 -19.17 10.91 9.77
N PRO A 32 -18.35 11.83 10.28
CA PRO A 32 -17.88 12.94 9.45
C PRO A 32 -17.22 12.41 8.18
N PRO A 33 -17.38 13.10 7.04
CA PRO A 33 -16.80 12.63 5.79
C PRO A 33 -15.30 12.41 5.97
N ARG A 34 -14.79 11.26 5.52
CA ARG A 34 -13.38 10.93 5.60
C ARG A 34 -12.55 11.96 4.86
N SER A 35 -11.54 12.50 5.50
CA SER A 35 -10.58 13.42 4.87
C SER A 35 -9.49 12.62 4.12
N ILE A 36 -9.92 11.78 3.17
CA ILE A 36 -9.03 10.96 2.34
C ILE A 36 -9.20 11.38 0.88
N ARG A 37 -8.10 11.75 0.24
CA ARG A 37 -8.06 12.14 -1.17
C ARG A 37 -7.74 10.94 -2.06
N LYS A 38 -8.18 11.01 -3.32
CA LYS A 38 -8.07 9.93 -4.30
C LYS A 38 -6.84 10.09 -5.16
N GLY A 39 -5.94 9.11 -5.09
CA GLY A 39 -4.79 9.00 -5.97
C GLY A 39 -4.92 7.83 -6.97
N ILE A 40 -4.09 7.89 -8.01
CA ILE A 40 -3.84 6.75 -8.89
C ILE A 40 -2.33 6.62 -9.12
N MET A 41 -1.82 5.38 -9.06
CA MET A 41 -0.42 5.08 -9.32
C MET A 41 -0.12 5.17 -10.81
N TRP A 42 1.03 5.73 -11.16
CA TRP A 42 1.48 5.96 -12.54
C TRP A 42 1.39 4.73 -13.44
N GLY A 43 1.79 3.57 -12.92
CA GLY A 43 1.77 2.30 -13.63
C GLY A 43 0.37 1.82 -14.02
N ASN A 44 -0.67 2.32 -13.38
CA ASN A 44 -2.06 1.95 -13.63
C ASN A 44 -2.79 2.93 -14.57
N ILE A 45 -2.11 3.98 -15.04
CA ILE A 45 -2.64 4.87 -16.08
C ILE A 45 -2.10 4.36 -17.42
N GLY A 46 -2.82 3.42 -18.02
CA GLY A 46 -2.46 2.84 -19.33
C GLY A 46 -2.86 3.73 -20.51
N TYR A 47 -3.83 4.62 -20.32
CA TYR A 47 -4.28 5.56 -21.33
C TYR A 47 -3.46 6.85 -21.36
N GLY A 48 -3.11 7.29 -22.58
CA GLY A 48 -2.26 8.49 -22.79
C GLY A 48 -0.82 8.13 -23.20
N LYS A 49 -0.27 8.91 -24.12
CA LYS A 49 1.08 8.66 -24.68
C LYS A 49 2.17 9.47 -24.00
N THR A 50 1.83 10.68 -23.54
CA THR A 50 2.76 11.60 -22.89
C THR A 50 2.45 11.72 -21.39
N ILE A 51 3.37 12.27 -20.62
CA ILE A 51 3.15 12.57 -19.20
C ILE A 51 1.90 13.43 -19.02
N LEU A 52 1.76 14.46 -19.83
CA LEU A 52 0.61 15.36 -19.78
C LEU A 52 -0.72 14.65 -20.11
N ASP A 53 -0.73 13.74 -21.09
CA ASP A 53 -1.94 12.98 -21.44
C ASP A 53 -2.41 12.10 -20.28
N LYS A 54 -1.49 11.43 -19.60
CA LYS A 54 -1.80 10.61 -18.42
C LYS A 54 -2.36 11.45 -17.27
N PHE A 55 -1.78 12.62 -17.00
CA PHE A 55 -2.31 13.54 -15.98
C PHE A 55 -3.71 14.04 -16.34
N ARG A 56 -3.96 14.40 -17.61
CA ARG A 56 -5.30 14.79 -18.07
C ARG A 56 -6.31 13.65 -17.90
N ALA A 57 -5.95 12.45 -18.33
CA ALA A 57 -6.81 11.27 -18.20
C ALA A 57 -7.19 10.98 -16.73
N ALA A 58 -6.21 11.04 -15.81
CA ALA A 58 -6.47 10.88 -14.39
C ALA A 58 -7.40 11.98 -13.83
N LYS A 59 -7.18 13.25 -14.23
CA LYS A 59 -8.03 14.37 -13.83
C LYS A 59 -9.46 14.22 -14.35
N GLU A 60 -9.63 13.89 -15.63
CA GLU A 60 -10.95 13.71 -16.27
C GLU A 60 -11.70 12.52 -15.64
N ALA A 61 -11.01 11.48 -15.21
CA ALA A 61 -11.57 10.37 -14.45
C ALA A 61 -12.07 10.76 -13.06
N GLY A 62 -11.59 11.88 -12.48
CA GLY A 62 -12.00 12.40 -11.18
C GLY A 62 -11.04 12.09 -10.03
N PHE A 63 -9.78 11.75 -10.31
CA PHE A 63 -8.74 11.64 -9.30
C PHE A 63 -8.24 13.01 -8.85
N ASP A 64 -7.79 13.11 -7.59
CA ASP A 64 -7.23 14.33 -7.01
C ASP A 64 -5.71 14.45 -7.24
N GLY A 65 -5.05 13.31 -7.46
CA GLY A 65 -3.61 13.27 -7.65
C GLY A 65 -3.10 12.02 -8.37
N VAL A 66 -1.84 12.11 -8.78
CA VAL A 66 -1.10 11.00 -9.41
C VAL A 66 0.15 10.70 -8.58
N GLU A 67 0.34 9.44 -8.19
CA GLU A 67 1.60 8.95 -7.69
C GLU A 67 2.50 8.61 -8.87
N VAL A 68 3.53 9.40 -9.09
CA VAL A 68 4.43 9.23 -10.23
C VAL A 68 5.59 8.29 -9.89
N PHE A 69 6.22 7.71 -10.91
CA PHE A 69 7.51 7.06 -10.75
C PHE A 69 8.63 8.11 -10.60
N SER A 70 9.67 7.75 -9.86
CA SER A 70 10.92 8.50 -9.86
C SER A 70 11.63 8.39 -11.23
N HIS A 71 12.60 9.28 -11.46
CA HIS A 71 13.43 9.31 -12.66
C HIS A 71 12.66 9.61 -13.97
N LEU A 72 11.46 10.16 -13.91
CA LEU A 72 10.77 10.74 -15.04
C LEU A 72 11.43 12.10 -15.40
N ASN A 73 11.14 12.60 -16.61
CA ASN A 73 11.56 13.95 -16.98
C ASN A 73 10.88 14.99 -16.06
N ARG A 74 11.65 15.65 -15.19
CA ARG A 74 11.17 16.59 -14.18
C ARG A 74 10.38 17.74 -14.76
N ASP A 75 10.86 18.33 -15.87
CA ASP A 75 10.21 19.48 -16.50
C ASP A 75 8.84 19.09 -17.08
N GLU A 76 8.73 17.93 -17.70
CA GLU A 76 7.47 17.42 -18.22
C GLU A 76 6.48 17.10 -17.10
N VAL A 77 6.93 16.52 -15.99
CA VAL A 77 6.09 16.25 -14.80
C VAL A 77 5.57 17.55 -14.19
N LEU A 78 6.44 18.55 -13.99
CA LEU A 78 6.06 19.87 -13.45
C LEU A 78 5.09 20.58 -14.38
N LYS A 79 5.33 20.57 -15.67
CA LYS A 79 4.43 21.14 -16.68
C LYS A 79 3.06 20.44 -16.69
N ALA A 80 3.03 19.12 -16.59
CA ALA A 80 1.77 18.38 -16.52
C ALA A 80 1.00 18.68 -15.24
N LYS A 81 1.69 18.76 -14.08
CA LYS A 81 1.12 19.17 -12.81
C LYS A 81 0.50 20.56 -12.88
N GLU A 82 1.24 21.55 -13.41
CA GLU A 82 0.79 22.93 -13.56
C GLU A 82 -0.45 23.02 -14.46
N LEU A 83 -0.39 22.45 -15.66
CA LEU A 83 -1.48 22.51 -16.64
C LEU A 83 -2.76 21.78 -16.20
N THR A 84 -2.64 20.77 -15.37
CA THR A 84 -3.79 20.00 -14.89
C THR A 84 -4.25 20.44 -13.50
N GLY A 85 -3.41 21.09 -12.71
CA GLY A 85 -3.68 21.41 -11.31
C GLY A 85 -3.75 20.18 -10.40
N MET A 86 -3.27 19.00 -10.85
CA MET A 86 -3.26 17.77 -10.05
C MET A 86 -2.15 17.80 -9.00
N THR A 87 -2.41 17.14 -7.88
CA THR A 87 -1.40 16.96 -6.83
C THR A 87 -0.53 15.73 -7.13
N ILE A 88 0.73 15.77 -6.76
CA ILE A 88 1.61 14.59 -6.69
C ILE A 88 1.85 14.33 -5.19
N PRO A 89 1.12 13.40 -4.57
CA PRO A 89 1.21 13.16 -3.12
C PRO A 89 2.44 12.37 -2.71
N SER A 90 2.90 11.52 -3.61
CA SER A 90 3.99 10.58 -3.39
C SER A 90 4.70 10.26 -4.69
N VAL A 91 5.94 9.79 -4.57
CA VAL A 91 6.77 9.29 -5.68
C VAL A 91 7.14 7.83 -5.40
N CYS A 92 6.83 6.94 -6.34
CA CYS A 92 7.25 5.55 -6.26
C CYS A 92 8.68 5.37 -6.78
N GLY A 93 9.54 4.75 -5.97
CA GLY A 93 10.92 4.45 -6.33
C GLY A 93 11.01 3.45 -7.49
N SER A 94 11.19 3.92 -8.72
CA SER A 94 11.18 3.06 -9.93
C SER A 94 12.34 2.08 -10.02
N LEU A 95 13.43 2.32 -9.29
CA LEU A 95 14.67 1.54 -9.35
C LEU A 95 14.91 0.62 -8.15
N HIS A 96 14.05 0.63 -7.11
CA HIS A 96 14.24 -0.19 -5.92
C HIS A 96 14.24 -1.70 -6.20
N GLY A 97 13.53 -2.14 -7.24
CA GLY A 97 13.54 -3.54 -7.67
C GLY A 97 14.80 -3.93 -8.45
N LYS A 98 15.41 -2.97 -9.16
CA LYS A 98 16.66 -3.19 -9.93
C LYS A 98 17.89 -3.10 -9.05
N TYR A 99 17.89 -2.20 -8.08
CA TYR A 99 18.99 -1.93 -7.16
C TYR A 99 18.52 -2.05 -5.71
N PRO A 100 18.16 -3.28 -5.25
CA PRO A 100 17.68 -3.46 -3.89
C PRO A 100 18.80 -3.23 -2.87
N LEU A 101 18.50 -2.60 -1.74
CA LEU A 101 19.47 -2.40 -0.66
C LEU A 101 19.94 -3.71 -0.01
N SER A 102 19.25 -4.82 -0.29
CA SER A 102 19.61 -6.15 0.19
C SER A 102 20.60 -6.90 -0.70
N ASP A 103 21.00 -6.35 -1.86
CA ASP A 103 21.85 -7.05 -2.82
C ASP A 103 23.19 -7.48 -2.19
N PRO A 104 23.71 -8.69 -2.50
CA PRO A 104 25.04 -9.10 -2.07
C PRO A 104 26.18 -8.20 -2.59
N ASP A 105 26.06 -7.68 -3.82
CA ASP A 105 27.06 -6.77 -4.39
C ASP A 105 26.91 -5.36 -3.79
N PRO A 106 27.94 -4.85 -3.07
CA PRO A 106 27.89 -3.51 -2.50
C PRO A 106 27.69 -2.40 -3.54
N ARG A 107 28.17 -2.58 -4.76
CA ARG A 107 27.99 -1.59 -5.85
C ARG A 107 26.53 -1.46 -6.28
N VAL A 108 25.75 -2.56 -6.23
CA VAL A 108 24.31 -2.54 -6.47
C VAL A 108 23.59 -1.81 -5.34
N ARG A 109 24.01 -2.03 -4.08
CA ARG A 109 23.45 -1.32 -2.93
C ARG A 109 23.72 0.19 -2.97
N GLU A 110 24.95 0.60 -3.36
CA GLU A 110 25.30 2.01 -3.58
C GLU A 110 24.39 2.65 -4.65
N GLN A 111 24.13 1.96 -5.76
CA GLN A 111 23.19 2.41 -6.78
C GLN A 111 21.75 2.53 -6.22
N GLY A 112 21.36 1.63 -5.33
CA GLY A 112 20.08 1.69 -4.64
C GLY A 112 19.94 2.90 -3.72
N VAL A 113 20.99 3.21 -2.97
CA VAL A 113 21.09 4.43 -2.13
C VAL A 113 20.96 5.69 -2.97
N GLU A 114 21.72 5.79 -4.07
CA GLU A 114 21.65 6.96 -4.96
C GLU A 114 20.28 7.07 -5.66
N ALA A 115 19.71 5.95 -6.10
CA ALA A 115 18.35 5.94 -6.68
C ALA A 115 17.29 6.40 -5.68
N LEU A 116 17.42 6.06 -4.38
CA LEU A 116 16.52 6.53 -3.34
C LEU A 116 16.70 8.04 -3.08
N LYS A 117 17.95 8.55 -3.08
CA LYS A 117 18.20 10.00 -2.97
C LYS A 117 17.55 10.78 -4.09
N VAL A 118 17.66 10.31 -5.35
CA VAL A 118 16.97 10.92 -6.50
C VAL A 118 15.45 10.86 -6.34
N THR A 119 14.90 9.76 -5.80
CA THR A 119 13.46 9.62 -5.56
C THR A 119 12.98 10.65 -4.53
N LEU A 120 13.75 10.90 -3.46
CA LEU A 120 13.47 11.92 -2.45
C LEU A 120 13.51 13.34 -3.04
N GLU A 121 14.50 13.64 -3.89
CA GLU A 121 14.56 14.90 -4.63
C GLU A 121 13.35 15.10 -5.53
N ASP A 122 12.98 14.07 -6.30
CA ASP A 122 11.79 14.11 -7.16
C ASP A 122 10.53 14.44 -6.34
N ALA A 123 10.35 13.79 -5.17
CA ALA A 123 9.23 14.08 -4.29
C ALA A 123 9.23 15.55 -3.84
N GLN A 124 10.38 16.08 -3.41
CA GLN A 124 10.51 17.48 -3.00
C GLN A 124 10.18 18.43 -4.15
N ILE A 125 10.77 18.21 -5.33
CA ILE A 125 10.58 19.05 -6.53
C ILE A 125 9.11 19.07 -6.95
N TYR A 126 8.44 17.93 -6.88
CA TYR A 126 7.03 17.82 -7.26
C TYR A 126 6.07 18.29 -6.16
N GLY A 127 6.57 18.59 -4.95
CA GLY A 127 5.77 19.03 -3.80
C GLY A 127 4.99 17.89 -3.15
N GLY A 128 5.44 16.66 -3.30
CA GLY A 128 5.04 15.51 -2.50
C GLY A 128 5.77 15.50 -1.16
N ASP A 129 5.29 14.69 -0.23
CA ASP A 129 5.87 14.57 1.12
C ASP A 129 6.30 13.14 1.46
N THR A 130 6.14 12.21 0.53
CA THR A 130 6.37 10.77 0.77
C THR A 130 6.95 10.10 -0.48
N VAL A 131 7.89 9.19 -0.28
CA VAL A 131 8.33 8.26 -1.31
C VAL A 131 7.90 6.84 -0.91
N LEU A 132 7.41 6.06 -1.90
CA LEU A 132 7.22 4.63 -1.76
C LEU A 132 8.54 3.93 -2.01
N PHE A 133 8.95 3.05 -1.09
CA PHE A 133 10.19 2.32 -1.20
C PHE A 133 10.06 0.87 -0.74
N VAL A 134 10.66 -0.05 -1.51
CA VAL A 134 10.81 -1.46 -1.15
C VAL A 134 12.29 -1.69 -0.82
N PRO A 135 12.65 -1.96 0.45
CA PRO A 135 14.04 -1.90 0.90
C PRO A 135 14.89 -3.08 0.44
N GLY A 136 14.28 -4.22 0.15
CA GLY A 136 15.02 -5.41 -0.24
C GLY A 136 14.13 -6.57 -0.61
N ARG A 137 14.77 -7.69 -0.95
CA ARG A 137 14.12 -8.95 -1.27
C ARG A 137 14.92 -10.12 -0.71
N VAL A 138 14.25 -11.04 -0.03
CA VAL A 138 14.80 -12.33 0.39
C VAL A 138 14.73 -13.32 -0.77
N SER A 139 15.79 -14.09 -0.97
CA SER A 139 15.90 -15.10 -2.04
C SER A 139 16.82 -16.24 -1.58
N GLU A 140 17.05 -17.22 -2.44
CA GLU A 140 18.02 -18.29 -2.18
C GLU A 140 19.45 -17.79 -1.92
N THR A 141 19.80 -16.62 -2.48
CA THR A 141 21.13 -16.01 -2.38
C THR A 141 21.20 -14.81 -1.44
N VAL A 142 20.07 -14.43 -0.83
CA VAL A 142 19.99 -13.34 0.15
C VAL A 142 19.20 -13.85 1.36
N ALA A 143 19.90 -14.19 2.43
CA ALA A 143 19.30 -14.65 3.67
C ALA A 143 18.46 -13.54 4.33
N TYR A 144 17.51 -13.92 5.18
CA TYR A 144 16.55 -12.98 5.78
C TYR A 144 17.21 -11.93 6.65
N ASP A 145 18.14 -12.34 7.49
CA ASP A 145 18.94 -11.46 8.36
C ASP A 145 19.90 -10.58 7.57
N GLU A 146 20.49 -11.07 6.49
CA GLU A 146 21.29 -10.27 5.57
C GLU A 146 20.44 -9.20 4.86
N CYS A 147 19.25 -9.56 4.38
CA CYS A 147 18.30 -8.62 3.80
C CYS A 147 17.95 -7.52 4.81
N TRP A 148 17.67 -7.91 6.07
CA TRP A 148 17.39 -6.98 7.15
C TRP A 148 18.57 -6.02 7.39
N ASN A 149 19.74 -6.56 7.68
CA ASN A 149 20.90 -5.76 8.06
C ASN A 149 21.33 -4.81 6.92
N ARG A 150 21.49 -5.33 5.69
CA ARG A 150 21.89 -4.52 4.53
C ARG A 150 20.89 -3.40 4.21
N SER A 151 19.59 -3.70 4.27
CA SER A 151 18.56 -2.69 4.01
C SER A 151 18.48 -1.64 5.10
N VAL A 152 18.71 -2.01 6.36
CA VAL A 152 18.80 -1.06 7.49
C VAL A 152 20.02 -0.16 7.33
N ASP A 153 21.18 -0.70 6.97
CA ASP A 153 22.39 0.08 6.73
C ASP A 153 22.16 1.12 5.62
N GLY A 154 21.64 0.70 4.48
CA GLY A 154 21.37 1.60 3.36
C GLY A 154 20.33 2.67 3.66
N LEU A 155 19.24 2.33 4.38
CA LEU A 155 18.25 3.31 4.80
C LEU A 155 18.82 4.29 5.84
N THR A 156 19.65 3.80 6.77
CA THR A 156 20.32 4.65 7.76
C THR A 156 21.23 5.68 7.11
N GLU A 157 21.91 5.31 6.02
CA GLU A 157 22.73 6.25 5.22
C GLU A 157 21.89 7.37 4.58
N VAL A 158 20.70 7.02 4.05
CA VAL A 158 19.84 7.98 3.33
C VAL A 158 18.98 8.83 4.28
N LEU A 159 18.68 8.34 5.48
CA LEU A 159 17.74 8.95 6.39
C LEU A 159 18.03 10.43 6.71
N PRO A 160 19.27 10.87 7.01
CA PRO A 160 19.55 12.28 7.23
C PRO A 160 19.21 13.18 6.03
N PHE A 161 19.29 12.63 4.81
CA PHE A 161 18.91 13.35 3.60
C PHE A 161 17.39 13.49 3.50
N ALA A 162 16.62 12.43 3.79
CA ALA A 162 15.16 12.48 3.84
C ALA A 162 14.66 13.47 4.90
N GLU A 163 15.27 13.47 6.10
CA GLU A 163 14.97 14.41 7.19
C GLU A 163 15.23 15.87 6.79
N LYS A 164 16.36 16.14 6.13
CA LYS A 164 16.69 17.46 5.61
C LYS A 164 15.67 17.97 4.60
N LEU A 165 15.15 17.07 3.75
CA LEU A 165 14.13 17.43 2.75
C LEU A 165 12.71 17.48 3.33
N GLY A 166 12.49 16.92 4.52
CA GLY A 166 11.16 16.79 5.12
C GLY A 166 10.27 15.75 4.41
N ILE A 167 10.86 14.71 3.78
CA ILE A 167 10.17 13.71 2.97
C ILE A 167 10.18 12.36 3.69
N ASN A 168 9.02 11.73 3.81
CA ASN A 168 8.90 10.39 4.39
C ASN A 168 9.42 9.31 3.44
N ILE A 169 10.22 8.36 3.95
CA ILE A 169 10.50 7.09 3.29
C ILE A 169 9.46 6.08 3.79
N ALA A 170 8.47 5.77 2.97
CA ALA A 170 7.40 4.86 3.33
C ALA A 170 7.67 3.46 2.75
N ILE A 171 7.83 2.49 3.65
CA ILE A 171 8.14 1.09 3.33
C ILE A 171 6.87 0.37 2.95
N GLU A 172 6.85 -0.22 1.74
CA GLU A 172 5.69 -0.95 1.25
C GLU A 172 5.75 -2.44 1.60
N ASN A 173 4.61 -2.99 2.02
CA ASN A 173 4.39 -4.43 2.15
C ASN A 173 4.11 -5.05 0.78
N VAL A 174 5.09 -5.74 0.22
CA VAL A 174 5.04 -6.40 -1.10
C VAL A 174 5.42 -7.88 -1.02
N TRP A 175 5.28 -8.61 -2.13
CA TRP A 175 5.63 -10.03 -2.21
C TRP A 175 7.12 -10.26 -2.50
N ASN A 176 7.97 -9.82 -1.62
CA ASN A 176 9.43 -9.91 -1.69
C ASN A 176 10.05 -10.88 -0.68
N ASN A 177 9.22 -11.70 0.00
CA ASN A 177 9.61 -12.62 1.06
C ASN A 177 10.27 -11.93 2.27
N PHE A 178 10.00 -10.66 2.47
CA PHE A 178 10.54 -9.83 3.55
C PHE A 178 9.43 -9.04 4.23
N LEU A 179 9.54 -8.81 5.54
CA LEU A 179 8.52 -8.16 6.38
C LEU A 179 7.16 -8.86 6.29
N LEU A 180 7.15 -10.15 6.64
CA LEU A 180 6.01 -11.05 6.42
C LEU A 180 4.87 -10.90 7.45
N SER A 181 5.04 -10.08 8.49
CA SER A 181 4.02 -9.81 9.48
C SER A 181 3.95 -8.33 9.85
N PRO A 182 2.79 -7.84 10.34
CA PRO A 182 2.65 -6.43 10.75
C PRO A 182 3.52 -6.08 11.96
N LEU A 183 3.78 -7.04 12.86
CA LEU A 183 4.67 -6.84 14.01
C LEU A 183 6.12 -6.63 13.58
N GLU A 184 6.55 -7.40 12.58
CA GLU A 184 7.87 -7.28 12.01
C GLU A 184 8.04 -5.98 11.23
N ALA A 185 7.06 -5.62 10.41
CA ALA A 185 7.04 -4.35 9.68
C ALA A 185 7.07 -3.14 10.65
N ALA A 186 6.27 -3.18 11.72
CA ALA A 186 6.31 -2.15 12.76
C ALA A 186 7.70 -2.05 13.42
N ARG A 187 8.30 -3.19 13.79
CA ARG A 187 9.64 -3.24 14.37
C ARG A 187 10.71 -2.70 13.42
N TYR A 188 10.60 -3.06 12.13
CA TYR A 188 11.52 -2.58 11.09
C TYR A 188 11.48 -1.06 10.95
N ILE A 189 10.29 -0.45 11.01
CA ILE A 189 10.12 1.00 10.95
C ILE A 189 10.63 1.67 12.23
N ASP A 190 10.25 1.15 13.39
CA ASP A 190 10.55 1.78 14.69
C ASP A 190 12.04 1.82 15.04
N GLN A 191 12.84 0.88 14.51
CA GLN A 191 14.27 0.82 14.82
C GLN A 191 15.05 2.06 14.35
N PHE A 192 14.56 2.76 13.34
CA PHE A 192 15.19 3.99 12.84
C PHE A 192 15.00 5.18 13.77
N LYS A 193 14.04 5.13 14.71
CA LYS A 193 13.72 6.21 15.67
C LYS A 193 13.52 7.58 15.02
N SER A 194 13.03 7.60 13.80
CA SER A 194 12.77 8.80 13.01
C SER A 194 11.32 8.84 12.56
N PRO A 195 10.66 9.99 12.60
CA PRO A 195 9.31 10.15 12.09
C PRO A 195 9.23 10.05 10.56
N PHE A 196 10.36 10.06 9.87
CA PHE A 196 10.44 10.03 8.40
C PHE A 196 10.54 8.62 7.82
N VAL A 197 10.70 7.56 8.63
CA VAL A 197 10.52 6.18 8.17
C VAL A 197 9.13 5.72 8.55
N ARG A 198 8.30 5.42 7.54
CA ARG A 198 6.87 5.18 7.68
C ARG A 198 6.45 3.90 6.94
N ALA A 199 5.16 3.57 6.99
CA ALA A 199 4.57 2.50 6.18
C ALA A 199 3.82 3.07 4.98
N TYR A 200 4.05 2.50 3.81
CA TYR A 200 3.16 2.56 2.66
C TYR A 200 2.33 1.29 2.66
N PHE A 201 1.07 1.34 3.04
CA PHE A 201 0.28 0.14 3.29
C PHE A 201 -0.53 -0.26 2.05
N ASP A 202 -0.26 -1.44 1.49
CA ASP A 202 -1.04 -2.03 0.41
C ASP A 202 -2.05 -3.06 0.96
N CYS A 203 -3.35 -2.81 0.71
CA CYS A 203 -4.43 -3.65 1.21
C CYS A 203 -4.47 -5.02 0.51
N GLY A 204 -4.24 -5.07 -0.80
CA GLY A 204 -4.32 -6.29 -1.60
C GLY A 204 -3.16 -7.24 -1.37
N ASN A 205 -1.95 -6.69 -1.22
CA ASN A 205 -0.74 -7.49 -0.99
C ASN A 205 -0.83 -8.33 0.30
N VAL A 206 -1.54 -7.83 1.31
CA VAL A 206 -1.72 -8.54 2.59
C VAL A 206 -2.62 -9.75 2.48
N LEU A 207 -3.62 -9.74 1.59
CA LEU A 207 -4.62 -10.82 1.50
C LEU A 207 -4.06 -12.21 1.24
N VAL A 208 -2.84 -12.30 0.71
CA VAL A 208 -2.13 -13.57 0.52
C VAL A 208 -1.73 -14.21 1.85
N ILE A 209 -1.39 -13.39 2.85
CA ILE A 209 -0.76 -13.85 4.10
C ILE A 209 -1.55 -13.44 5.35
N GLY A 210 -2.60 -12.63 5.23
CA GLY A 210 -3.28 -12.09 6.40
C GLY A 210 -4.58 -11.36 6.10
N TRP A 211 -4.93 -10.47 6.98
CA TRP A 211 -6.13 -9.64 6.95
C TRP A 211 -5.73 -8.17 7.06
N PRO A 212 -6.08 -7.33 6.08
CA PRO A 212 -5.67 -5.92 6.04
C PRO A 212 -6.00 -5.14 7.30
N GLU A 213 -7.20 -5.33 7.88
CA GLU A 213 -7.64 -4.63 9.09
C GLU A 213 -6.75 -4.90 10.31
N GLN A 214 -6.21 -6.12 10.44
CA GLN A 214 -5.28 -6.45 11.53
C GLN A 214 -3.94 -5.73 11.35
N TRP A 215 -3.44 -5.65 10.12
CA TRP A 215 -2.23 -4.91 9.80
C TRP A 215 -2.39 -3.42 10.06
N ILE A 216 -3.54 -2.85 9.67
CA ILE A 216 -3.85 -1.43 9.87
C ILE A 216 -3.80 -1.06 11.36
N HIS A 217 -4.45 -1.86 12.23
CA HIS A 217 -4.44 -1.60 13.67
C HIS A 217 -3.03 -1.69 14.28
N ILE A 218 -2.22 -2.68 13.86
CA ILE A 218 -0.86 -2.86 14.38
C ILE A 218 0.09 -1.76 13.88
N LEU A 219 0.04 -1.43 12.58
CA LEU A 219 0.85 -0.36 12.03
C LEU A 219 0.41 1.02 12.54
N GLY A 220 -0.89 1.23 12.72
CA GLY A 220 -1.44 2.44 13.32
C GLY A 220 -0.91 3.72 12.66
N LYS A 221 -0.44 4.64 13.48
CA LYS A 221 0.10 5.94 13.02
C LYS A 221 1.37 5.87 12.17
N ARG A 222 1.97 4.69 11.99
CA ARG A 222 3.11 4.50 11.08
C ARG A 222 2.68 4.59 9.62
N ILE A 223 1.40 4.36 9.30
CA ILE A 223 0.88 4.44 7.93
C ILE A 223 0.90 5.89 7.46
N ALA A 224 1.70 6.18 6.45
CA ALA A 224 1.77 7.48 5.78
C ALA A 224 0.87 7.54 4.55
N ARG A 225 0.80 6.43 3.79
CA ARG A 225 0.07 6.31 2.51
C ARG A 225 -0.54 4.94 2.39
N VAL A 226 -1.55 4.83 1.54
CA VAL A 226 -2.28 3.57 1.32
C VAL A 226 -2.43 3.30 -0.17
N HIS A 227 -2.10 2.07 -0.58
CA HIS A 227 -2.53 1.52 -1.85
C HIS A 227 -3.85 0.76 -1.69
N ILE A 228 -4.79 1.10 -2.56
CA ILE A 228 -6.08 0.43 -2.72
C ILE A 228 -5.93 -0.56 -3.87
N LYS A 229 -5.86 -1.82 -3.51
CA LYS A 229 -5.64 -2.93 -4.41
C LYS A 229 -6.53 -4.09 -4.02
N GLU A 230 -7.07 -4.78 -4.99
CA GLU A 230 -7.93 -5.94 -4.79
C GLU A 230 -7.15 -7.23 -5.01
N TYR A 231 -7.61 -8.30 -4.40
CA TYR A 231 -7.07 -9.62 -4.57
C TYR A 231 -8.17 -10.68 -4.36
N SER A 232 -8.17 -11.75 -5.16
CA SER A 232 -9.06 -12.88 -4.98
C SER A 232 -8.29 -14.16 -4.64
N ARG A 233 -8.45 -14.64 -3.41
CA ARG A 233 -7.95 -15.95 -2.96
C ARG A 233 -8.53 -17.08 -3.80
N LYS A 234 -9.83 -17.00 -4.15
CA LYS A 234 -10.50 -18.00 -4.96
C LYS A 234 -9.91 -18.14 -6.37
N ILE A 235 -9.51 -17.03 -6.99
CA ILE A 235 -8.82 -17.04 -8.28
C ILE A 235 -7.39 -17.57 -8.09
N ALA A 236 -6.70 -17.11 -7.07
CA ALA A 236 -5.34 -17.52 -6.75
C ALA A 236 -5.23 -19.05 -6.50
N ASP A 237 -6.17 -19.64 -5.78
CA ASP A 237 -6.22 -21.08 -5.51
C ASP A 237 -6.39 -21.92 -6.79
N LYS A 238 -7.04 -21.36 -7.81
CA LYS A 238 -7.33 -22.10 -9.07
C LYS A 238 -6.27 -21.86 -10.15
N GLN A 239 -5.69 -20.66 -10.21
CA GLN A 239 -4.89 -20.19 -11.35
C GLN A 239 -3.47 -19.76 -10.95
N GLY A 240 -3.12 -19.89 -9.65
CA GLY A 240 -1.85 -19.44 -9.10
C GLY A 240 -1.93 -18.04 -8.48
N LYS A 241 -1.06 -17.82 -7.49
CA LYS A 241 -1.14 -16.66 -6.60
C LYS A 241 -1.18 -15.29 -7.31
N TRP A 242 -0.48 -15.14 -8.42
CA TRP A 242 -0.44 -13.87 -9.18
C TRP A 242 -1.76 -13.57 -9.90
N ALA A 243 -2.50 -14.61 -10.31
CA ALA A 243 -3.79 -14.44 -10.97
C ALA A 243 -4.85 -13.78 -10.06
N GLY A 244 -4.67 -13.89 -8.75
CA GLY A 244 -5.57 -13.25 -7.78
C GLY A 244 -5.67 -11.72 -7.92
N PHE A 245 -4.66 -11.04 -8.48
CA PHE A 245 -4.70 -9.61 -8.75
C PHE A 245 -5.48 -9.22 -10.02
N GLY A 246 -5.86 -10.20 -10.85
CA GLY A 246 -6.66 -9.96 -12.07
C GLY A 246 -8.14 -9.69 -11.82
N VAL A 247 -8.58 -9.63 -10.57
CA VAL A 247 -9.96 -9.31 -10.21
C VAL A 247 -10.17 -7.79 -10.23
N SER A 248 -11.38 -7.36 -10.60
CA SER A 248 -11.74 -5.94 -10.53
C SER A 248 -11.82 -5.46 -9.08
N LEU A 249 -11.54 -4.19 -8.85
CA LEU A 249 -11.69 -3.57 -7.53
C LEU A 249 -13.12 -3.77 -7.00
N GLN A 250 -13.28 -4.16 -5.74
CA GLN A 250 -14.53 -4.55 -5.06
C GLN A 250 -15.13 -5.92 -5.48
N GLU A 251 -14.44 -6.70 -6.32
CA GLU A 251 -14.92 -8.03 -6.75
C GLU A 251 -14.05 -9.17 -6.19
N GLY A 252 -13.10 -8.84 -5.33
CA GLY A 252 -12.20 -9.79 -4.66
C GLY A 252 -12.61 -10.11 -3.23
N ASP A 253 -11.60 -10.36 -2.42
CA ASP A 253 -11.78 -10.82 -1.04
C ASP A 253 -11.48 -9.75 0.02
N ASN A 254 -11.21 -8.50 -0.39
CA ASN A 254 -11.10 -7.38 0.54
C ASN A 254 -12.49 -7.05 1.15
N ASN A 255 -12.57 -7.08 2.47
CA ASN A 255 -13.75 -6.58 3.18
C ASN A 255 -13.64 -5.06 3.38
N TRP A 256 -13.92 -4.29 2.33
CA TRP A 256 -13.76 -2.84 2.34
C TRP A 256 -14.45 -2.12 3.51
N PRO A 257 -15.68 -2.49 3.93
CA PRO A 257 -16.30 -1.89 5.11
C PRO A 257 -15.48 -2.08 6.39
N ILE A 258 -14.88 -3.24 6.61
CA ILE A 258 -14.03 -3.52 7.78
C ILE A 258 -12.68 -2.80 7.66
N ILE A 259 -12.08 -2.83 6.48
CA ILE A 259 -10.81 -2.13 6.19
C ILE A 259 -10.97 -0.63 6.43
N MET A 260 -12.03 -0.03 5.92
CA MET A 260 -12.27 1.41 6.10
C MET A 260 -12.57 1.79 7.54
N ARG A 261 -13.23 0.92 8.31
CA ARG A 261 -13.40 1.11 9.76
C ARG A 261 -12.05 1.06 10.47
N ALA A 262 -11.17 0.14 10.12
CA ALA A 262 -9.83 0.07 10.71
C ALA A 262 -9.02 1.34 10.43
N PHE A 263 -9.17 1.96 9.25
CA PHE A 263 -8.56 3.27 8.97
C PHE A 263 -9.18 4.39 9.81
N ASP A 264 -10.50 4.37 10.02
CA ASP A 264 -11.17 5.32 10.92
C ASP A 264 -10.68 5.17 12.37
N ASP A 265 -10.56 3.93 12.86
CA ASP A 265 -10.12 3.62 14.23
C ASP A 265 -8.70 4.14 14.53
N ILE A 266 -7.81 4.14 13.55
CA ILE A 266 -6.46 4.71 13.70
C ILE A 266 -6.37 6.21 13.38
N GLY A 267 -7.48 6.82 12.95
CA GLY A 267 -7.56 8.23 12.56
C GLY A 267 -6.79 8.54 11.27
N TYR A 268 -6.77 7.60 10.30
CA TYR A 268 -6.08 7.81 9.04
C TYR A 268 -6.75 8.91 8.21
N HIS A 269 -5.93 9.82 7.76
CA HIS A 269 -6.30 10.86 6.79
C HIS A 269 -5.15 11.04 5.82
N GLY A 270 -5.44 11.39 4.58
CA GLY A 270 -4.37 11.56 3.58
C GLY A 270 -4.79 11.08 2.20
N TRP A 271 -4.09 10.09 1.65
CA TRP A 271 -4.29 9.62 0.29
C TRP A 271 -4.56 8.12 0.24
N ALA A 272 -5.59 7.75 -0.50
CA ALA A 272 -5.83 6.39 -0.95
C ALA A 272 -5.55 6.34 -2.45
N THR A 273 -4.45 5.69 -2.81
CA THR A 273 -3.96 5.61 -4.19
C THR A 273 -4.32 4.26 -4.79
N ILE A 274 -5.00 4.24 -5.92
CA ILE A 274 -5.28 3.00 -6.64
C ILE A 274 -4.00 2.42 -7.24
N GLU A 275 -3.75 1.14 -6.94
CA GLU A 275 -2.77 0.29 -7.61
C GLU A 275 -3.46 -0.98 -8.13
N GLN A 276 -4.39 -0.80 -9.07
CA GLN A 276 -5.21 -1.87 -9.64
C GLN A 276 -5.24 -1.80 -11.17
N PRO A 277 -5.17 -2.93 -11.89
CA PRO A 277 -5.39 -2.96 -13.34
C PRO A 277 -6.77 -2.40 -13.74
N GLY A 278 -6.87 -1.90 -14.97
CA GLY A 278 -8.13 -1.40 -15.53
C GLY A 278 -8.08 0.03 -16.08
N GLY A 279 -6.95 0.74 -15.90
CA GLY A 279 -6.79 2.12 -16.36
C GLY A 279 -6.32 2.29 -17.81
N ASP A 280 -6.56 1.32 -18.68
CA ASP A 280 -6.08 1.34 -20.08
C ASP A 280 -6.96 2.17 -21.01
N THR A 281 -8.15 2.57 -20.56
CA THR A 281 -9.09 3.41 -21.29
C THR A 281 -9.64 4.52 -20.40
N PRO A 282 -10.19 5.61 -20.96
CA PRO A 282 -10.86 6.66 -20.17
C PRO A 282 -11.99 6.12 -19.30
N GLU A 283 -12.80 5.20 -19.84
CA GLU A 283 -13.91 4.55 -19.14
C GLU A 283 -13.40 3.70 -17.97
N GLY A 284 -12.30 2.96 -18.17
CA GLY A 284 -11.66 2.16 -17.14
C GLY A 284 -11.09 3.01 -16.00
N LEU A 285 -10.43 4.12 -16.33
CA LEU A 285 -9.96 5.09 -15.32
C LEU A 285 -11.14 5.65 -14.51
N LYS A 286 -12.25 5.98 -15.18
CA LYS A 286 -13.45 6.48 -14.51
C LYS A 286 -14.11 5.41 -13.63
N ASP A 287 -14.16 4.14 -14.07
CA ASP A 287 -14.67 3.02 -13.26
C ASP A 287 -13.82 2.84 -12.00
N LEU A 288 -12.49 2.84 -12.12
CA LEU A 288 -11.58 2.77 -10.98
C LEU A 288 -11.84 3.90 -9.97
N CYS A 289 -12.01 5.13 -10.46
CA CYS A 289 -12.29 6.28 -9.59
C CYS A 289 -13.66 6.16 -8.90
N ASN A 290 -14.69 5.70 -9.60
CA ASN A 290 -16.03 5.48 -9.03
C ASN A 290 -16.00 4.37 -7.96
N ARG A 291 -15.31 3.26 -8.20
CA ARG A 291 -15.13 2.18 -7.23
C ARG A 291 -14.38 2.68 -5.99
N LEU A 292 -13.37 3.54 -6.17
CA LEU A 292 -12.69 4.18 -5.05
C LEU A 292 -13.64 5.10 -4.26
N ASN A 293 -14.48 5.89 -4.93
CA ASN A 293 -15.52 6.69 -4.26
C ASN A 293 -16.41 5.81 -3.36
N ASN A 294 -16.86 4.67 -3.88
CA ASN A 294 -17.69 3.72 -3.12
C ASN A 294 -16.95 3.17 -1.89
N ILE A 295 -15.68 2.78 -2.04
CA ILE A 295 -14.84 2.30 -0.94
C ILE A 295 -14.68 3.37 0.15
N LEU A 296 -14.43 4.61 -0.26
CA LEU A 296 -14.22 5.72 0.67
C LEU A 296 -15.53 6.26 1.27
N GLY A 297 -16.69 5.86 0.75
CA GLY A 297 -18.00 6.38 1.16
C GLY A 297 -18.21 7.83 0.75
N LEU A 298 -17.57 8.26 -0.33
CA LEU A 298 -17.77 9.58 -0.94
C LEU A 298 -19.00 9.51 -1.86
N GLN A 299 -19.91 10.48 -1.70
CA GLN A 299 -21.04 10.61 -2.65
C GLN A 299 -20.48 11.05 -4.02
N SER A 300 -20.90 10.36 -5.06
CA SER A 300 -20.58 10.65 -6.47
C SER A 300 -21.28 11.93 -6.94
#